data_e95467b723166f1801427924b3d88f49
#
_entry.id   e95467b723166f1801427924b3d88f49
#
_cell.length_a   1.000
_cell.length_b   1.000
_cell.length_c   1.000
_cell.angle_alpha   90.00
_cell.angle_beta   90.00
_cell.angle_gamma   90.00
#
_symmetry.space_group_name_H-M   'P 1'
#
loop_
_entity.id
_entity.type
_entity.pdbx_description
1 polymer ?
#
loop_
_entity_poly.entity_id
_entity_poly.type
_entity_poly.pdbx_seq_one_letter_code
_entity_poly.pdbx_strand_id
1 'polypeptide(L)'
;MLVLEALDSSRRGLNISELSRRLQIPKSSTHLIVLTLERLGYIQKHVDSLNYRLGLRAYALGQSMTKSLSISEVALPHMRALVDQLRLSAHLAVPDGDQGVFIQKVEAQGLLKIDTYVGRRMDLHCTAVGKVLLAFGPPDLLERILAKPVYIRYTRNTITAPKLLQREIARVRRLGFGIDDEEEEIAMRCVSVPVFRAGRFAAALSVTGSSAQIPIDEVERIAGRLTHSAAGFFASEGMPGTG
;
A
#
# COMPACT_ATOMS: atom_id res chain seq x y z
N MET A 1 18.01 -11.10 0.46
CA MET A 1 16.84 -10.22 0.38
C MET A 1 17.19 -8.89 -0.31
N LEU A 2 18.17 -8.11 0.15
CA LEU A 2 18.53 -6.79 -0.43
C LEU A 2 18.70 -6.77 -1.97
N VAL A 3 19.20 -7.85 -2.59
CA VAL A 3 19.30 -7.96 -4.05
C VAL A 3 17.93 -7.97 -4.72
N LEU A 4 16.96 -8.68 -4.16
CA LEU A 4 15.59 -8.72 -4.71
C LEU A 4 14.90 -7.36 -4.60
N GLU A 5 15.04 -6.68 -3.47
CA GLU A 5 14.51 -5.33 -3.22
C GLU A 5 15.13 -4.28 -4.16
N ALA A 6 16.46 -4.38 -4.40
CA ALA A 6 17.13 -3.52 -5.35
C ALA A 6 16.66 -3.71 -6.78
N LEU A 7 16.32 -4.95 -7.17
CA LEU A 7 15.79 -5.28 -8.50
C LEU A 7 14.34 -4.84 -8.66
N ASP A 8 13.52 -4.97 -7.62
CA ASP A 8 12.12 -4.53 -7.61
C ASP A 8 11.98 -3.03 -7.91
N SER A 9 12.87 -2.23 -7.28
CA SER A 9 12.89 -0.77 -7.49
C SER A 9 13.47 -0.32 -8.85
N SER A 10 13.80 -1.24 -9.79
CA SER A 10 14.41 -0.93 -11.07
C SER A 10 13.62 -1.46 -12.25
N ARG A 11 12.94 -0.58 -13.01
CA ARG A 11 12.18 -0.95 -14.20
C ARG A 11 13.04 -1.61 -15.31
N ARG A 12 14.31 -1.21 -15.44
CA ARG A 12 15.23 -1.75 -16.47
C ARG A 12 16.03 -2.98 -16.01
N GLY A 13 15.92 -3.36 -14.73
CA GLY A 13 16.81 -4.31 -14.10
C GLY A 13 18.17 -3.70 -13.75
N LEU A 14 19.04 -4.46 -13.09
CA LEU A 14 20.38 -4.05 -12.67
C LEU A 14 21.41 -5.12 -13.03
N ASN A 15 22.61 -4.70 -13.45
CA ASN A 15 23.74 -5.60 -13.59
C ASN A 15 24.51 -5.79 -12.26
N ILE A 16 25.44 -6.74 -12.23
CA ILE A 16 26.20 -7.08 -11.01
C ILE A 16 26.98 -5.87 -10.46
N SER A 17 27.51 -5.02 -11.33
CA SER A 17 28.28 -3.83 -10.90
C SER A 17 27.38 -2.76 -10.28
N GLU A 18 26.18 -2.58 -10.82
CA GLU A 18 25.17 -1.67 -10.28
C GLU A 18 24.64 -2.18 -8.92
N LEU A 19 24.35 -3.49 -8.81
CA LEU A 19 23.96 -4.13 -7.56
C LEU A 19 25.03 -4.01 -6.49
N SER A 20 26.30 -4.33 -6.83
CA SER A 20 27.43 -4.20 -5.92
C SER A 20 27.58 -2.78 -5.36
N ARG A 21 27.49 -1.77 -6.22
CA ARG A 21 27.57 -0.35 -5.83
C ARG A 21 26.37 0.07 -4.97
N ARG A 22 25.17 -0.29 -5.36
CA ARG A 22 23.95 0.10 -4.66
C ARG A 22 23.82 -0.51 -3.28
N LEU A 23 24.27 -1.77 -3.15
CA LEU A 23 24.20 -2.53 -1.89
C LEU A 23 25.46 -2.43 -1.05
N GLN A 24 26.52 -1.78 -1.56
CA GLN A 24 27.83 -1.68 -0.92
C GLN A 24 28.43 -3.06 -0.57
N ILE A 25 28.19 -4.06 -1.42
CA ILE A 25 28.69 -5.43 -1.27
C ILE A 25 29.79 -5.66 -2.31
N PRO A 26 30.91 -6.33 -1.97
CA PRO A 26 31.97 -6.68 -2.94
C PRO A 26 31.39 -7.39 -4.18
N LYS A 27 31.93 -7.07 -5.36
CA LYS A 27 31.43 -7.58 -6.64
C LYS A 27 31.46 -9.11 -6.72
N SER A 28 32.50 -9.75 -6.12
CA SER A 28 32.60 -11.23 -6.03
C SER A 28 31.46 -11.83 -5.22
N SER A 29 31.14 -11.27 -4.06
CA SER A 29 30.02 -11.72 -3.21
C SER A 29 28.67 -11.47 -3.89
N THR A 30 28.50 -10.29 -4.52
CA THR A 30 27.30 -9.97 -5.30
C THR A 30 27.08 -10.98 -6.43
N HIS A 31 28.16 -11.36 -7.14
CA HIS A 31 28.10 -12.36 -8.21
C HIS A 31 27.61 -13.71 -7.71
N LEU A 32 28.15 -14.22 -6.59
CA LEU A 32 27.70 -15.49 -6.00
C LEU A 32 26.25 -15.47 -5.58
N ILE A 33 25.79 -14.36 -4.96
CA ILE A 33 24.38 -14.19 -4.56
C ILE A 33 23.47 -14.19 -5.80
N VAL A 34 23.84 -13.44 -6.85
CA VAL A 34 23.08 -13.35 -8.10
C VAL A 34 23.00 -14.71 -8.76
N LEU A 35 24.10 -15.45 -8.93
CA LEU A 35 24.08 -16.81 -9.49
C LEU A 35 23.19 -17.78 -8.70
N THR A 36 23.24 -17.67 -7.37
CA THR A 36 22.39 -18.51 -6.50
C THR A 36 20.91 -18.20 -6.70
N LEU A 37 20.53 -16.91 -6.71
CA LEU A 37 19.15 -16.48 -6.90
C LEU A 37 18.65 -16.81 -8.32
N GLU A 38 19.50 -16.70 -9.33
CA GLU A 38 19.19 -17.07 -10.71
C GLU A 38 18.93 -18.59 -10.83
N ARG A 39 19.84 -19.42 -10.30
CA ARG A 39 19.67 -20.89 -10.26
C ARG A 39 18.40 -21.33 -9.55
N LEU A 40 18.01 -20.61 -8.52
CA LEU A 40 16.78 -20.86 -7.78
C LEU A 40 15.54 -20.24 -8.46
N GLY A 41 15.67 -19.49 -9.57
CA GLY A 41 14.57 -18.91 -10.32
C GLY A 41 13.96 -17.64 -9.69
N TYR A 42 14.57 -17.08 -8.64
CA TYR A 42 14.12 -15.82 -8.02
C TYR A 42 14.45 -14.59 -8.85
N ILE A 43 15.50 -14.66 -9.63
CA ILE A 43 15.87 -13.64 -10.61
C ILE A 43 16.16 -14.30 -11.95
N GLN A 44 16.12 -13.52 -13.00
CA GLN A 44 16.46 -13.97 -14.37
C GLN A 44 17.28 -12.90 -15.07
N LYS A 45 18.24 -13.35 -15.88
CA LYS A 45 19.02 -12.48 -16.75
C LYS A 45 18.21 -12.10 -17.98
N HIS A 46 18.22 -10.82 -18.33
CA HIS A 46 17.56 -10.37 -19.56
C HIS A 46 18.38 -10.81 -20.80
N VAL A 47 17.71 -11.32 -21.83
CA VAL A 47 18.37 -11.92 -23.00
C VAL A 47 19.28 -10.92 -23.73
N ASP A 48 18.81 -9.66 -23.88
CA ASP A 48 19.50 -8.63 -24.67
C ASP A 48 20.40 -7.71 -23.83
N SER A 49 20.58 -7.98 -22.54
CA SER A 49 21.38 -7.15 -21.67
C SER A 49 22.04 -7.98 -20.57
N LEU A 50 23.06 -7.41 -19.91
CA LEU A 50 23.67 -8.03 -18.72
C LEU A 50 22.88 -7.78 -17.43
N ASN A 51 21.65 -7.25 -17.54
CA ASN A 51 20.83 -6.90 -16.41
C ASN A 51 20.01 -8.10 -15.92
N TYR A 52 19.83 -8.15 -14.61
CA TYR A 52 18.96 -9.10 -13.92
C TYR A 52 17.65 -8.42 -13.54
N ARG A 53 16.57 -9.19 -13.54
CA ARG A 53 15.22 -8.78 -13.09
C ARG A 53 14.66 -9.86 -12.17
N LEU A 54 13.58 -9.54 -11.46
CA LEU A 54 12.84 -10.53 -10.68
C LEU A 54 12.35 -11.66 -11.59
N GLY A 55 12.50 -12.89 -11.13
CA GLY A 55 12.04 -14.11 -11.80
C GLY A 55 10.66 -14.58 -11.32
N LEU A 56 10.06 -15.50 -12.05
CA LEU A 56 8.72 -16.02 -11.77
C LEU A 56 8.57 -16.65 -10.37
N ARG A 57 9.65 -17.15 -9.79
CA ARG A 57 9.59 -17.74 -8.44
C ARG A 57 9.36 -16.69 -7.35
N ALA A 58 9.85 -15.47 -7.54
CA ALA A 58 9.55 -14.36 -6.64
C ALA A 58 8.05 -14.00 -6.71
N TYR A 59 7.48 -13.95 -7.91
CA TYR A 59 6.04 -13.76 -8.11
C TYR A 59 5.21 -14.89 -7.46
N ALA A 60 5.57 -16.16 -7.68
CA ALA A 60 4.87 -17.31 -7.12
C ALA A 60 4.88 -17.29 -5.58
N LEU A 61 6.01 -16.88 -4.97
CA LEU A 61 6.13 -16.74 -3.53
C LEU A 61 5.20 -15.62 -3.00
N GLY A 62 5.17 -14.47 -3.68
CA GLY A 62 4.25 -13.37 -3.36
C GLY A 62 2.78 -13.78 -3.48
N GLN A 63 2.43 -14.53 -4.53
CA GLN A 63 1.07 -15.06 -4.72
C GLN A 63 0.65 -16.05 -3.62
N SER A 64 1.57 -16.88 -3.12
CA SER A 64 1.27 -17.79 -2.01
C SER A 64 0.93 -17.04 -0.73
N MET A 65 1.57 -15.89 -0.50
CA MET A 65 1.29 -15.04 0.64
C MET A 65 -0.07 -14.32 0.51
N THR A 66 -0.42 -13.82 -0.69
CA THR A 66 -1.73 -13.20 -0.94
C THR A 66 -2.88 -14.19 -0.79
N LYS A 67 -2.71 -15.46 -1.16
CA LYS A 67 -3.70 -16.53 -0.89
C LYS A 67 -3.92 -16.78 0.60
N SER A 68 -2.91 -16.59 1.45
CA SER A 68 -3.05 -16.69 2.91
C SER A 68 -3.74 -15.46 3.54
N LEU A 69 -3.79 -14.31 2.82
CA LEU A 69 -4.51 -13.11 3.20
C LEU A 69 -5.96 -13.21 2.69
N SER A 70 -6.79 -14.00 3.35
CA SER A 70 -8.21 -14.18 3.00
C SER A 70 -8.98 -12.86 2.81
N ILE A 71 -8.54 -11.77 3.46
CA ILE A 71 -9.15 -10.44 3.32
C ILE A 71 -9.01 -9.86 1.90
N SER A 72 -7.91 -10.12 1.19
CA SER A 72 -7.69 -9.62 -0.17
C SER A 72 -8.71 -10.22 -1.17
N GLU A 73 -8.99 -11.51 -1.03
CA GLU A 73 -9.97 -12.21 -1.89
C GLU A 73 -11.39 -11.77 -1.58
N VAL A 74 -11.74 -11.65 -0.30
CA VAL A 74 -13.05 -11.19 0.15
C VAL A 74 -13.31 -9.73 -0.25
N ALA A 75 -12.30 -8.86 -0.17
CA ALA A 75 -12.42 -7.45 -0.54
C ALA A 75 -12.61 -7.21 -2.04
N LEU A 76 -12.05 -8.07 -2.90
CA LEU A 76 -11.96 -7.82 -4.35
C LEU A 76 -13.31 -7.54 -5.03
N PRO A 77 -14.41 -8.30 -4.83
CA PRO A 77 -15.70 -8.00 -5.43
C PRO A 77 -16.26 -6.66 -4.95
N HIS A 78 -16.11 -6.32 -3.68
CA HIS A 78 -16.54 -5.04 -3.10
C HIS A 78 -15.73 -3.86 -3.65
N MET A 79 -14.42 -4.02 -3.79
CA MET A 79 -13.56 -3.01 -4.39
C MET A 79 -13.90 -2.76 -5.87
N ARG A 80 -14.22 -3.81 -6.64
CA ARG A 80 -14.69 -3.66 -8.03
C ARG A 80 -15.98 -2.86 -8.09
N ALA A 81 -16.97 -3.19 -7.26
CA ALA A 81 -18.23 -2.45 -7.19
C ALA A 81 -18.02 -0.96 -6.81
N LEU A 82 -17.09 -0.66 -5.89
CA LEU A 82 -16.72 0.72 -5.55
C LEU A 82 -16.11 1.46 -6.74
N VAL A 83 -15.17 0.83 -7.45
CA VAL A 83 -14.52 1.42 -8.63
C VAL A 83 -15.53 1.70 -9.73
N ASP A 84 -16.47 0.78 -9.97
CA ASP A 84 -17.53 0.96 -10.97
C ASP A 84 -18.46 2.13 -10.62
N GLN A 85 -18.79 2.29 -9.33
CA GLN A 85 -19.70 3.34 -8.84
C GLN A 85 -19.03 4.71 -8.75
N LEU A 86 -17.78 4.77 -8.25
CA LEU A 86 -17.10 6.02 -7.95
C LEU A 86 -16.19 6.49 -9.09
N ARG A 87 -15.81 5.59 -10.00
CA ARG A 87 -14.82 5.84 -11.06
C ARG A 87 -13.46 6.29 -10.51
N LEU A 88 -13.12 5.82 -9.31
CA LEU A 88 -11.86 6.06 -8.59
C LEU A 88 -11.15 4.73 -8.39
N SER A 89 -9.81 4.73 -8.43
CA SER A 89 -9.02 3.52 -8.16
C SER A 89 -9.10 3.17 -6.67
N ALA A 90 -9.29 1.88 -6.36
CA ALA A 90 -9.40 1.39 -4.98
C ALA A 90 -8.17 0.59 -4.56
N HIS A 91 -7.78 0.75 -3.31
CA HIS A 91 -6.64 0.06 -2.71
C HIS A 91 -7.02 -0.51 -1.33
N LEU A 92 -6.45 -1.67 -1.01
CA LEU A 92 -6.52 -2.27 0.33
C LEU A 92 -5.09 -2.40 0.86
N ALA A 93 -4.87 -1.99 2.10
CA ALA A 93 -3.54 -2.00 2.70
C ALA A 93 -3.54 -2.48 4.15
N VAL A 94 -2.40 -3.02 4.56
CA VAL A 94 -2.11 -3.45 5.93
C VAL A 94 -0.84 -2.80 6.44
N PRO A 95 -0.63 -2.71 7.77
CA PRO A 95 0.64 -2.25 8.32
C PRO A 95 1.71 -3.35 8.18
N ASP A 96 2.94 -2.96 7.84
CA ASP A 96 4.14 -3.82 7.86
C ASP A 96 5.34 -3.02 8.39
N GLY A 97 5.76 -3.32 9.61
CA GLY A 97 6.73 -2.49 10.34
C GLY A 97 6.22 -1.07 10.51
N ASP A 98 6.98 -0.09 10.01
CA ASP A 98 6.68 1.34 10.09
C ASP A 98 6.11 1.92 8.80
N GLN A 99 5.62 1.06 7.91
CA GLN A 99 5.05 1.43 6.61
C GLN A 99 3.68 0.78 6.41
N GLY A 100 2.90 1.30 5.46
CA GLY A 100 1.75 0.62 4.91
C GLY A 100 2.15 -0.16 3.65
N VAL A 101 1.49 -1.28 3.39
CA VAL A 101 1.69 -2.09 2.18
C VAL A 101 0.37 -2.34 1.50
N PHE A 102 0.27 -2.06 0.20
CA PHE A 102 -0.90 -2.42 -0.59
C PHE A 102 -0.94 -3.94 -0.81
N ILE A 103 -2.03 -4.57 -0.40
CA ILE A 103 -2.27 -6.02 -0.57
C ILE A 103 -3.31 -6.32 -1.66
N GLN A 104 -4.08 -5.32 -2.10
CA GLN A 104 -5.01 -5.42 -3.22
C GLN A 104 -5.17 -4.06 -3.90
N LYS A 105 -5.41 -4.08 -5.22
CA LYS A 105 -5.67 -2.89 -6.05
C LYS A 105 -6.73 -3.22 -7.10
N VAL A 106 -7.63 -2.27 -7.36
CA VAL A 106 -8.52 -2.24 -8.51
C VAL A 106 -8.40 -0.89 -9.17
N GLU A 107 -8.00 -0.86 -10.44
CA GLU A 107 -7.83 0.38 -11.20
C GLU A 107 -9.16 0.86 -11.80
N ALA A 108 -9.41 2.16 -11.69
CA ALA A 108 -10.46 2.79 -12.48
C ALA A 108 -10.03 2.86 -13.96
N GLN A 109 -11.01 2.70 -14.85
CA GLN A 109 -10.80 2.98 -16.26
C GLN A 109 -10.71 4.49 -16.49
N GLY A 110 -9.70 4.96 -17.23
CA GLY A 110 -9.52 6.37 -17.53
C GLY A 110 -8.09 6.73 -17.94
N LEU A 111 -7.88 8.02 -18.17
CA LEU A 111 -6.56 8.56 -18.57
C LEU A 111 -5.59 8.69 -17.39
N LEU A 112 -6.11 8.88 -16.18
CA LEU A 112 -5.30 9.00 -14.98
C LEU A 112 -4.85 7.59 -14.53
N LYS A 113 -3.57 7.30 -14.70
CA LYS A 113 -2.94 6.09 -14.18
C LYS A 113 -2.22 6.44 -12.89
N ILE A 114 -2.65 5.82 -11.81
CA ILE A 114 -2.00 5.94 -10.50
C ILE A 114 -0.89 4.90 -10.43
N ASP A 115 0.37 5.34 -10.27
CA ASP A 115 1.54 4.45 -10.22
C ASP A 115 1.63 3.72 -8.87
N THR A 116 0.66 2.83 -8.64
CA THR A 116 0.58 1.96 -7.47
C THR A 116 0.50 0.50 -7.91
N TYR A 117 0.98 -0.41 -7.07
CA TYR A 117 0.94 -1.86 -7.31
C TYR A 117 0.83 -2.62 -5.98
N VAL A 118 0.37 -3.87 -6.03
CA VAL A 118 0.34 -4.75 -4.86
C VAL A 118 1.77 -5.03 -4.40
N GLY A 119 2.05 -4.80 -3.11
CA GLY A 119 3.39 -4.84 -2.53
C GLY A 119 4.08 -3.47 -2.42
N ARG A 120 3.56 -2.40 -3.05
CA ARG A 120 4.11 -1.06 -2.87
C ARG A 120 3.98 -0.64 -1.40
N ARG A 121 5.10 -0.15 -0.86
CA ARG A 121 5.19 0.44 0.47
C ARG A 121 4.90 1.93 0.43
N MET A 122 4.29 2.45 1.49
CA MET A 122 3.97 3.87 1.60
C MET A 122 4.24 4.39 3.00
N ASP A 123 4.52 5.68 3.08
CA ASP A 123 4.67 6.38 4.35
C ASP A 123 3.32 6.61 5.01
N LEU A 124 3.31 6.49 6.35
CA LEU A 124 2.08 6.54 7.14
C LEU A 124 1.62 7.96 7.45
N HIS A 125 2.53 8.94 7.44
CA HIS A 125 2.23 10.30 7.90
C HIS A 125 1.47 11.15 6.88
N CYS A 126 1.61 10.88 5.58
CA CYS A 126 1.11 11.72 4.49
C CYS A 126 0.05 11.05 3.60
N THR A 127 -0.25 9.76 3.80
CA THR A 127 -1.25 9.04 3.00
C THR A 127 -2.56 8.84 3.77
N ALA A 128 -3.70 8.85 3.08
CA ALA A 128 -4.99 8.56 3.71
C ALA A 128 -5.01 7.19 4.38
N VAL A 129 -4.47 6.18 3.68
CA VAL A 129 -4.27 4.82 4.21
C VAL A 129 -3.40 4.84 5.45
N GLY A 130 -2.25 5.51 5.40
CA GLY A 130 -1.31 5.59 6.51
C GLY A 130 -1.95 6.17 7.76
N LYS A 131 -2.72 7.23 7.63
CA LYS A 131 -3.45 7.85 8.77
C LYS A 131 -4.48 6.90 9.38
N VAL A 132 -5.17 6.09 8.56
CA VAL A 132 -6.10 5.05 9.06
C VAL A 132 -5.34 3.93 9.76
N LEU A 133 -4.19 3.48 9.22
CA LEU A 133 -3.33 2.49 9.87
C LEU A 133 -2.80 2.99 11.23
N LEU A 134 -2.43 4.27 11.33
CA LEU A 134 -2.01 4.90 12.58
C LEU A 134 -3.15 5.09 13.60
N ALA A 135 -4.38 5.30 13.11
CA ALA A 135 -5.53 5.52 13.95
C ALA A 135 -6.10 4.22 14.56
N PHE A 136 -6.15 3.14 13.77
CA PHE A 136 -6.88 1.92 14.12
C PHE A 136 -6.01 0.66 14.12
N GLY A 137 -4.79 0.71 13.60
CA GLY A 137 -3.83 -0.39 13.56
C GLY A 137 -3.20 -0.72 14.93
N PRO A 138 -2.05 -1.42 14.94
CA PRO A 138 -1.38 -1.79 16.18
C PRO A 138 -1.13 -0.59 17.09
N PRO A 139 -1.40 -0.68 18.40
CA PRO A 139 -1.33 0.47 19.32
C PRO A 139 0.03 1.16 19.37
N ASP A 140 1.12 0.38 19.26
CA ASP A 140 2.50 0.84 19.30
C ASP A 140 2.96 1.51 17.98
N LEU A 141 2.23 1.32 16.90
CA LEU A 141 2.60 1.87 15.59
C LEU A 141 2.64 3.39 15.59
N LEU A 142 1.63 4.03 16.15
CA LEU A 142 1.58 5.49 16.23
C LEU A 142 2.75 6.05 17.06
N GLU A 143 3.06 5.41 18.19
CA GLU A 143 4.18 5.84 19.06
C GLU A 143 5.52 5.75 18.31
N ARG A 144 5.77 4.64 17.61
CA ARG A 144 6.99 4.48 16.80
C ARG A 144 7.12 5.54 15.71
N ILE A 145 6.00 5.87 15.03
CA ILE A 145 6.03 6.90 13.99
C ILE A 145 6.24 8.29 14.61
N LEU A 146 5.57 8.62 15.70
CA LEU A 146 5.74 9.91 16.38
C LEU A 146 7.16 10.10 16.96
N ALA A 147 7.86 9.01 17.29
CA ALA A 147 9.24 9.04 17.76
C ALA A 147 10.27 9.32 16.64
N LYS A 148 9.90 9.25 15.37
CA LYS A 148 10.82 9.56 14.26
C LYS A 148 11.20 11.03 14.24
N PRO A 149 12.50 11.36 14.08
CA PRO A 149 12.97 12.73 14.14
C PRO A 149 12.56 13.59 12.95
N VAL A 150 12.32 12.94 11.80
CA VAL A 150 12.03 13.61 10.52
C VAL A 150 10.98 12.83 9.73
N TYR A 151 10.03 13.55 9.15
CA TYR A 151 9.11 13.05 8.13
C TYR A 151 9.51 13.63 6.76
N ILE A 152 9.48 12.80 5.74
CA ILE A 152 9.74 13.23 4.37
C ILE A 152 8.64 14.21 3.93
N ARG A 153 9.05 15.34 3.39
CA ARG A 153 8.12 16.31 2.79
C ARG A 153 8.00 16.01 1.31
N TYR A 154 6.83 15.63 0.85
CA TYR A 154 6.53 15.39 -0.56
C TYR A 154 5.96 16.63 -1.24
N THR A 155 5.08 17.35 -0.53
CA THR A 155 4.44 18.56 -1.01
C THR A 155 4.47 19.65 0.06
N ARG A 156 3.96 20.83 -0.27
CA ARG A 156 3.74 21.89 0.72
C ARG A 156 2.71 21.53 1.78
N ASN A 157 1.78 20.60 1.46
CA ASN A 157 0.69 20.20 2.34
C ASN A 157 1.08 19.02 3.27
N THR A 158 2.22 18.35 3.02
CA THR A 158 2.67 17.22 3.82
C THR A 158 2.79 17.58 5.31
N ILE A 159 2.15 16.81 6.17
CA ILE A 159 2.31 16.95 7.62
C ILE A 159 3.69 16.44 8.03
N THR A 160 4.58 17.34 8.48
CA THR A 160 5.96 17.00 8.86
C THR A 160 6.24 17.14 10.35
N ALA A 161 5.29 17.63 11.16
CA ALA A 161 5.46 17.80 12.59
C ALA A 161 4.70 16.73 13.39
N PRO A 162 5.36 15.98 14.32
CA PRO A 162 4.73 14.93 15.10
C PRO A 162 3.46 15.39 15.85
N LYS A 163 3.48 16.59 16.42
CA LYS A 163 2.29 17.16 17.12
C LYS A 163 1.10 17.39 16.17
N LEU A 164 1.35 17.79 14.93
CA LEU A 164 0.29 17.96 13.93
C LEU A 164 -0.25 16.60 13.47
N LEU A 165 0.63 15.62 13.24
CA LEU A 165 0.24 14.26 12.93
C LEU A 165 -0.61 13.65 14.05
N GLN A 166 -0.22 13.82 15.31
CA GLN A 166 -0.98 13.32 16.45
C GLN A 166 -2.41 13.90 16.50
N ARG A 167 -2.56 15.20 16.22
CA ARG A 167 -3.88 15.86 16.13
C ARG A 167 -4.70 15.33 14.97
N GLU A 168 -4.05 15.13 13.82
CA GLU A 168 -4.70 14.56 12.64
C GLU A 168 -5.18 13.13 12.91
N ILE A 169 -4.37 12.29 13.55
CA ILE A 169 -4.78 10.91 13.90
C ILE A 169 -5.94 10.90 14.90
N ALA A 170 -5.95 11.83 15.85
CA ALA A 170 -7.11 11.99 16.75
C ALA A 170 -8.38 12.40 15.98
N ARG A 171 -8.25 13.25 14.94
CA ARG A 171 -9.34 13.61 14.03
C ARG A 171 -9.84 12.39 13.25
N VAL A 172 -8.93 11.61 12.69
CA VAL A 172 -9.26 10.37 11.94
C VAL A 172 -10.02 9.37 12.83
N ARG A 173 -9.58 9.17 14.08
CA ARG A 173 -10.30 8.31 15.05
C ARG A 173 -11.72 8.77 15.30
N ARG A 174 -11.95 10.07 15.43
CA ARG A 174 -13.27 10.65 15.69
C ARG A 174 -14.18 10.56 14.47
N LEU A 175 -13.66 10.83 13.26
CA LEU A 175 -14.44 10.85 12.03
C LEU A 175 -14.64 9.45 11.43
N GLY A 176 -13.76 8.49 11.74
CA GLY A 176 -13.79 7.15 11.17
C GLY A 176 -13.16 7.05 9.78
N PHE A 177 -12.52 8.11 9.25
CA PHE A 177 -11.86 8.11 7.96
C PHE A 177 -10.64 9.04 7.95
N GLY A 178 -9.68 8.73 7.08
CA GLY A 178 -8.49 9.53 6.80
C GLY A 178 -8.52 10.13 5.40
N ILE A 179 -7.87 11.27 5.24
CA ILE A 179 -7.70 11.98 3.97
C ILE A 179 -6.22 12.20 3.72
N ASP A 180 -5.80 12.04 2.48
CA ASP A 180 -4.61 12.65 1.92
C ASP A 180 -5.09 13.76 0.99
N ASP A 181 -4.91 15.01 1.40
CA ASP A 181 -5.29 16.18 0.62
C ASP A 181 -4.04 16.81 -0.01
N GLU A 182 -3.60 16.22 -1.12
CA GLU A 182 -2.40 16.64 -1.83
C GLU A 182 -1.14 16.61 -0.96
N GLU A 183 -1.06 15.68 0.00
CA GLU A 183 0.08 15.57 0.92
C GLU A 183 1.20 14.68 0.35
N GLU A 184 0.86 13.56 -0.33
CA GLU A 184 1.84 12.71 -1.02
C GLU A 184 2.14 13.27 -2.42
N GLU A 185 1.13 13.74 -3.14
CA GLU A 185 1.26 14.26 -4.50
C GLU A 185 0.26 15.39 -4.77
N ILE A 186 0.74 16.49 -5.38
CA ILE A 186 -0.10 17.64 -5.75
C ILE A 186 -1.16 17.21 -6.77
N ALA A 187 -2.35 17.79 -6.66
CA ALA A 187 -3.54 17.49 -7.47
C ALA A 187 -4.09 16.07 -7.28
N MET A 188 -3.59 15.30 -6.30
CA MET A 188 -4.12 13.98 -5.93
C MET A 188 -4.82 14.05 -4.58
N ARG A 189 -5.94 13.33 -4.45
CA ARG A 189 -6.64 13.19 -3.17
C ARG A 189 -7.03 11.75 -2.95
N CYS A 190 -6.87 11.29 -1.70
CA CYS A 190 -7.27 9.95 -1.29
C CYS A 190 -8.19 10.02 -0.07
N VAL A 191 -9.14 9.08 0.00
CA VAL A 191 -10.01 8.88 1.16
C VAL A 191 -9.88 7.43 1.59
N SER A 192 -9.71 7.20 2.89
CA SER A 192 -9.52 5.86 3.44
C SER A 192 -10.36 5.62 4.69
N VAL A 193 -10.84 4.39 4.86
CA VAL A 193 -11.61 3.94 6.03
C VAL A 193 -11.01 2.65 6.61
N PRO A 194 -11.19 2.38 7.92
CA PRO A 194 -10.81 1.11 8.51
C PRO A 194 -11.74 -0.02 8.08
N VAL A 195 -11.16 -1.19 7.88
CA VAL A 195 -11.86 -2.47 7.72
C VAL A 195 -11.71 -3.27 8.99
N PHE A 196 -12.81 -3.73 9.56
CA PHE A 196 -12.81 -4.56 10.76
C PHE A 196 -13.31 -5.97 10.46
N ARG A 197 -12.68 -6.97 11.10
CA ARG A 197 -13.13 -8.37 11.13
C ARG A 197 -13.31 -8.81 12.58
N ALA A 198 -14.50 -9.26 12.94
CA ALA A 198 -14.84 -9.63 14.31
C ALA A 198 -14.45 -8.56 15.36
N GLY A 199 -14.70 -7.29 15.07
CA GLY A 199 -14.42 -6.16 15.94
C GLY A 199 -12.91 -5.75 16.02
N ARG A 200 -12.02 -6.45 15.31
CA ARG A 200 -10.59 -6.13 15.27
C ARG A 200 -10.22 -5.46 13.95
N PHE A 201 -9.33 -4.49 14.00
CA PHE A 201 -8.79 -3.88 12.79
C PHE A 201 -8.09 -4.92 11.91
N ALA A 202 -8.44 -4.96 10.64
CA ALA A 202 -7.91 -5.93 9.68
C ALA A 202 -7.12 -5.27 8.55
N ALA A 203 -7.60 -4.15 8.00
CA ALA A 203 -6.97 -3.43 6.90
C ALA A 203 -7.51 -1.99 6.79
N ALA A 204 -6.91 -1.19 5.91
CA ALA A 204 -7.43 0.08 5.46
C ALA A 204 -7.87 -0.03 3.99
N LEU A 205 -9.11 0.37 3.70
CA LEU A 205 -9.69 0.48 2.35
C LEU A 205 -9.63 1.92 1.91
N SER A 206 -9.16 2.21 0.71
CA SER A 206 -9.10 3.57 0.19
C SER A 206 -9.53 3.67 -1.26
N VAL A 207 -9.91 4.89 -1.67
CA VAL A 207 -9.99 5.30 -3.07
C VAL A 207 -9.10 6.50 -3.32
N THR A 208 -8.58 6.56 -4.56
CA THR A 208 -7.65 7.58 -5.02
C THR A 208 -8.09 8.11 -6.37
N GLY A 209 -7.99 9.42 -6.55
CA GLY A 209 -8.24 10.13 -7.79
C GLY A 209 -7.58 11.51 -7.77
N SER A 210 -7.78 12.31 -8.83
CA SER A 210 -7.38 13.72 -8.79
C SER A 210 -8.22 14.49 -7.77
N SER A 211 -7.70 15.63 -7.27
CA SER A 211 -8.46 16.52 -6.39
C SER A 211 -9.73 17.08 -7.05
N ALA A 212 -9.78 17.11 -8.39
CA ALA A 212 -10.97 17.45 -9.17
C ALA A 212 -12.02 16.30 -9.19
N GLN A 213 -11.58 15.03 -9.18
CA GLN A 213 -12.47 13.87 -9.09
C GLN A 213 -12.99 13.63 -7.67
N ILE A 214 -12.23 14.08 -6.66
CA ILE A 214 -12.60 13.99 -5.24
C ILE A 214 -12.64 15.42 -4.68
N PRO A 215 -13.69 16.22 -4.96
CA PRO A 215 -13.87 17.54 -4.33
C PRO A 215 -13.91 17.43 -2.81
N ILE A 216 -13.41 18.44 -2.11
CA ILE A 216 -13.27 18.37 -0.63
C ILE A 216 -14.64 18.21 0.08
N ASP A 217 -15.68 18.79 -0.46
CA ASP A 217 -17.07 18.69 0.02
C ASP A 217 -17.71 17.31 -0.23
N GLU A 218 -17.15 16.51 -1.13
CA GLU A 218 -17.60 15.14 -1.43
C GLU A 218 -16.91 14.06 -0.56
N VAL A 219 -15.87 14.42 0.18
CA VAL A 219 -15.04 13.48 0.94
C VAL A 219 -15.85 12.67 1.95
N GLU A 220 -16.74 13.31 2.71
CA GLU A 220 -17.56 12.61 3.71
C GLU A 220 -18.54 11.63 3.04
N ARG A 221 -19.13 11.98 1.90
CA ARG A 221 -20.01 11.11 1.13
C ARG A 221 -19.24 9.89 0.60
N ILE A 222 -18.02 10.10 0.10
CA ILE A 222 -17.15 9.03 -0.38
C ILE A 222 -16.76 8.12 0.80
N ALA A 223 -16.36 8.69 1.93
CA ALA A 223 -16.01 7.94 3.14
C ALA A 223 -17.21 7.07 3.61
N GLY A 224 -18.43 7.59 3.58
CA GLY A 224 -19.64 6.83 3.90
C GLY A 224 -19.86 5.61 2.97
N ARG A 225 -19.59 5.76 1.66
CA ARG A 225 -19.66 4.64 0.70
C ARG A 225 -18.57 3.60 0.95
N LEU A 226 -17.34 4.04 1.24
CA LEU A 226 -16.25 3.15 1.62
C LEU A 226 -16.58 2.35 2.89
N THR A 227 -17.10 3.02 3.93
CA THR A 227 -17.49 2.39 5.19
C THR A 227 -18.58 1.35 4.99
N HIS A 228 -19.60 1.68 4.18
CA HIS A 228 -20.66 0.70 3.83
C HIS A 228 -20.09 -0.52 3.10
N SER A 229 -19.22 -0.30 2.13
CA SER A 229 -18.54 -1.39 1.40
C SER A 229 -17.66 -2.25 2.32
N ALA A 230 -16.85 -1.62 3.18
CA ALA A 230 -15.99 -2.30 4.13
C ALA A 230 -16.75 -3.17 5.13
N ALA A 231 -17.94 -2.73 5.58
CA ALA A 231 -18.82 -3.51 6.45
C ALA A 231 -19.34 -4.78 5.77
N GLY A 232 -19.47 -4.77 4.44
CA GLY A 232 -19.90 -5.93 3.65
C GLY A 232 -18.84 -7.03 3.49
N PHE A 233 -17.54 -6.75 3.71
CA PHE A 233 -16.45 -7.70 3.45
C PHE A 233 -16.65 -9.05 4.18
N PHE A 234 -17.10 -9.02 5.40
CA PHE A 234 -17.26 -10.20 6.25
C PHE A 234 -18.71 -10.49 6.65
N ALA A 235 -19.69 -9.91 5.93
CA ALA A 235 -21.11 -10.08 6.25
C ALA A 235 -21.57 -11.55 6.20
N SER A 236 -20.96 -12.37 5.33
CA SER A 236 -21.24 -13.80 5.22
C SER A 236 -20.61 -14.67 6.33
N GLU A 237 -19.58 -14.18 7.03
CA GLU A 237 -18.94 -14.93 8.13
C GLU A 237 -19.78 -14.92 9.43
N GLY A 238 -20.77 -14.04 9.56
CA GLY A 238 -21.65 -13.90 10.74
C GLY A 238 -23.00 -14.64 10.63
N MET A 239 -23.31 -15.30 9.52
CA MET A 239 -24.51 -16.12 9.44
C MET A 239 -24.20 -17.54 9.97
N PRO A 240 -24.83 -17.98 11.08
CA PRO A 240 -24.79 -19.38 11.45
C PRO A 240 -25.43 -20.15 10.28
N GLY A 241 -24.68 -21.14 9.76
CA GLY A 241 -25.20 -21.99 8.69
C GLY A 241 -26.56 -22.57 9.10
N THR A 242 -27.58 -22.25 8.32
CA THR A 242 -28.85 -22.99 8.34
C THR A 242 -28.52 -24.35 7.74
N GLY A 243 -28.18 -25.31 8.64
CA GLY A 243 -28.12 -26.72 8.34
C GLY A 243 -29.48 -27.31 8.09
#